data_73e4be1fedddf70e037765f2ad574764
#
_entry.id   73e4be1fedddf70e037765f2ad574764
#
_cell.length_a   1.000
_cell.length_b   1.000
_cell.length_c   1.000
_cell.angle_alpha   90.00
_cell.angle_beta   90.00
_cell.angle_gamma   90.00
#
_symmetry.space_group_name_H-M   'P 1'
#
loop_
_entity.id
_entity.type
_entity.pdbx_description
1 polymer ?
#
loop_
_entity_poly.entity_id
_entity_poly.type
_entity_poly.pdbx_seq_one_letter_code
_entity_poly.pdbx_strand_id
1 'polypeptide(L)'
;MFEFLLPFFLLVLLFLVLSIIWRINARKYISSGTVASAYDAWTQDKLLERLWGEHIHLGFYPSGKKNIDFRKAKVQFVHELVKWSGLDKLPKGSRILDIGCGIGGSSRILAE
;
A
#
# COMPACT_ATOMS: atom_id res chain seq x y z
N MET A 1 21.00 -25.41 30.89
CA MET A 1 20.42 -25.24 29.55
C MET A 1 19.36 -24.10 29.49
N PHE A 2 18.46 -24.00 30.46
CA PHE A 2 17.46 -22.91 30.53
C PHE A 2 18.06 -21.53 30.81
N GLU A 3 19.16 -21.41 31.50
CA GLU A 3 19.78 -20.14 31.87
C GLU A 3 20.32 -19.34 30.65
N PHE A 4 20.65 -19.99 29.55
CA PHE A 4 21.10 -19.35 28.31
C PHE A 4 19.94 -19.02 27.34
N LEU A 5 18.81 -19.68 27.47
CA LEU A 5 17.67 -19.45 26.60
C LEU A 5 16.98 -18.10 26.89
N LEU A 6 16.83 -17.75 28.16
CA LEU A 6 16.18 -16.50 28.55
C LEU A 6 16.92 -15.25 28.01
N PRO A 7 18.24 -15.10 28.22
CA PRO A 7 18.96 -13.94 27.66
C PRO A 7 18.94 -13.93 26.13
N PHE A 8 18.98 -15.08 25.46
CA PHE A 8 18.85 -15.15 24.02
C PHE A 8 17.47 -14.63 23.54
N PHE A 9 16.39 -15.05 24.16
CA PHE A 9 15.05 -14.56 23.82
C PHE A 9 14.90 -13.06 24.08
N LEU A 10 15.46 -12.55 25.15
CA LEU A 10 15.46 -11.10 25.46
C LEU A 10 16.21 -10.30 24.40
N LEU A 11 17.37 -10.77 23.93
CA LEU A 11 18.13 -10.12 22.86
C LEU A 11 17.35 -10.11 21.53
N VAL A 12 16.73 -11.22 21.17
CA VAL A 12 15.89 -11.29 19.97
C VAL A 12 14.70 -10.33 20.07
N LEU A 13 14.03 -10.29 21.22
CA LEU A 13 12.91 -9.38 21.44
C LEU A 13 13.36 -7.92 21.36
N LEU A 14 14.49 -7.58 22.00
CA LEU A 14 15.08 -6.24 21.93
C LEU A 14 15.38 -5.85 20.47
N PHE A 15 16.02 -6.74 19.71
CA PHE A 15 16.30 -6.49 18.29
C PHE A 15 15.03 -6.26 17.47
N LEU A 16 13.98 -7.04 17.70
CA LEU A 16 12.69 -6.86 17.04
C LEU A 16 12.06 -5.50 17.39
N VAL A 17 12.06 -5.13 18.67
CA VAL A 17 11.52 -3.84 19.12
C VAL A 17 12.30 -2.67 18.49
N LEU A 18 13.63 -2.71 18.52
CA LEU A 18 14.47 -1.68 17.90
C LEU A 18 14.26 -1.59 16.39
N SER A 19 14.12 -2.73 15.72
CA SER A 19 13.80 -2.79 14.28
C SER A 19 12.45 -2.14 13.98
N ILE A 20 11.43 -2.41 14.78
CA ILE A 20 10.09 -1.79 14.62
C ILE A 20 10.18 -0.27 14.85
N ILE A 21 10.86 0.17 15.91
CA ILE A 21 11.04 1.60 16.21
C ILE A 21 11.76 2.31 15.06
N TRP A 22 12.83 1.70 14.53
CA TRP A 22 13.56 2.24 13.39
C TRP A 22 12.66 2.36 12.15
N ARG A 23 11.89 1.32 11.82
CA ARG A 23 10.94 1.34 10.68
C ARG A 23 9.87 2.41 10.82
N ILE A 24 9.33 2.60 12.03
CA ILE A 24 8.35 3.66 12.29
C ILE A 24 8.98 5.05 12.11
N ASN A 25 10.19 5.26 12.64
CA ASN A 25 10.86 6.55 12.52
C ASN A 25 11.28 6.88 11.08
N ALA A 26 11.73 5.89 10.31
CA ALA A 26 12.07 6.06 8.90
C ALA A 26 10.88 6.53 8.05
N ARG A 27 9.64 6.25 8.48
CA ARG A 27 8.40 6.63 7.78
C ARG A 27 7.83 7.98 8.21
N LYS A 28 8.43 8.64 9.20
CA LYS A 28 7.95 9.95 9.66
C LYS A 28 8.31 11.04 8.65
N TYR A 29 7.30 11.82 8.28
CA TYR A 29 7.50 13.08 7.60
C TYR A 29 7.88 14.15 8.61
N ILE A 30 9.05 14.72 8.47
CA ILE A 30 9.59 15.76 9.38
C ILE A 30 9.67 17.11 8.67
N SER A 31 10.04 17.12 7.39
CA SER A 31 10.21 18.31 6.58
C SER A 31 10.07 17.98 5.08
N SER A 32 9.99 19.00 4.22
CA SER A 32 9.94 18.82 2.77
C SER A 32 11.09 17.96 2.22
N GLY A 33 12.29 18.08 2.79
CA GLY A 33 13.44 17.27 2.39
C GLY A 33 13.35 15.78 2.73
N THR A 34 12.41 15.38 3.60
CA THR A 34 12.22 13.97 4.01
C THR A 34 11.03 13.29 3.33
N VAL A 35 10.32 13.98 2.43
CA VAL A 35 9.15 13.42 1.72
C VAL A 35 9.53 12.18 0.93
N ALA A 36 10.52 12.29 0.05
CA ALA A 36 10.97 11.18 -0.79
C ALA A 36 11.43 10.00 0.06
N SER A 37 12.29 10.23 1.05
CA SER A 37 12.79 9.16 1.93
C SER A 37 11.69 8.50 2.76
N ALA A 38 10.66 9.25 3.17
CA ALA A 38 9.51 8.68 3.85
C ALA A 38 8.69 7.77 2.92
N TYR A 39 8.43 8.19 1.69
CA TYR A 39 7.76 7.36 0.68
C TYR A 39 8.58 6.13 0.31
N ASP A 40 9.89 6.27 0.13
CA ASP A 40 10.78 5.14 -0.14
C ASP A 40 10.72 4.11 1.00
N ALA A 41 10.81 4.56 2.26
CA ALA A 41 10.70 3.68 3.42
C ALA A 41 9.34 2.97 3.53
N TRP A 42 8.26 3.59 3.04
CA TRP A 42 6.93 2.99 3.00
C TRP A 42 6.80 1.88 1.95
N THR A 43 7.56 1.97 0.85
CA THR A 43 7.42 1.09 -0.31
C THR A 43 8.50 0.01 -0.40
N GLN A 44 9.73 0.28 0.08
CA GLN A 44 10.89 -0.61 -0.09
C GLN A 44 10.71 -2.02 0.49
N ASP A 45 10.12 -2.15 1.67
CA ASP A 45 9.93 -3.45 2.34
C ASP A 45 8.59 -4.12 1.98
N LYS A 46 7.83 -3.52 1.08
CA LYS A 46 6.48 -3.95 0.67
C LYS A 46 5.50 -4.13 1.84
N LEU A 47 5.79 -3.54 3.00
CA LEU A 47 4.94 -3.65 4.18
C LEU A 47 3.59 -2.98 3.93
N LEU A 48 3.58 -1.81 3.29
CA LEU A 48 2.37 -1.11 2.91
C LEU A 48 1.51 -1.99 1.99
N GLU A 49 2.09 -2.58 0.95
CA GLU A 49 1.40 -3.44 0.00
C GLU A 49 0.82 -4.70 0.67
N ARG A 50 1.57 -5.33 1.58
CA ARG A 50 1.12 -6.51 2.33
C ARG A 50 -0.05 -6.21 3.26
N LEU A 51 -0.02 -5.09 3.98
CA LEU A 51 -1.04 -4.73 4.96
C LEU A 51 -2.24 -4.05 4.30
N TRP A 52 -2.00 -3.15 3.36
CA TRP A 52 -3.02 -2.26 2.77
C TRP A 52 -3.51 -2.73 1.40
N GLY A 53 -2.75 -3.60 0.72
CA GLY A 53 -3.01 -4.06 -0.63
C GLY A 53 -2.34 -3.19 -1.68
N GLU A 54 -2.56 -3.54 -2.95
CA GLU A 54 -1.91 -2.93 -4.11
C GLU A 54 -2.41 -1.53 -4.47
N HIS A 55 -3.43 -1.04 -3.76
CA HIS A 55 -4.05 0.26 -3.98
C HIS A 55 -3.97 1.13 -2.74
N ILE A 56 -3.36 2.30 -2.84
CA ILE A 56 -3.20 3.23 -1.72
C ILE A 56 -4.45 4.12 -1.52
N HIS A 57 -5.24 4.33 -2.58
CA HIS A 57 -6.46 5.14 -2.54
C HIS A 57 -7.60 4.49 -1.73
N LEU A 58 -8.67 5.25 -1.52
CA LEU A 58 -9.89 4.78 -0.85
C LEU A 58 -10.69 3.80 -1.75
N GLY A 59 -11.55 3.00 -1.12
CA GLY A 59 -12.44 2.08 -1.81
C GLY A 59 -13.78 2.71 -2.18
N PHE A 60 -14.49 2.08 -3.13
CA PHE A 60 -15.87 2.38 -3.46
C PHE A 60 -16.78 1.43 -2.68
N TYR A 61 -17.73 2.00 -1.94
CA TYR A 61 -18.71 1.28 -1.14
C TYR A 61 -20.12 1.65 -1.59
N PRO A 62 -20.78 0.82 -2.41
CA PRO A 62 -22.13 1.08 -2.84
C PRO A 62 -23.10 1.21 -1.65
N SER A 63 -24.07 2.11 -1.75
CA SER A 63 -25.09 2.32 -0.72
C SER A 63 -25.77 1.01 -0.33
N GLY A 64 -25.88 0.74 0.96
CA GLY A 64 -26.51 -0.46 1.51
C GLY A 64 -25.62 -1.71 1.65
N LYS A 65 -24.42 -1.72 1.15
CA LYS A 65 -23.47 -2.83 1.33
C LYS A 65 -22.46 -2.48 2.45
N LYS A 66 -22.65 -3.07 3.64
CA LYS A 66 -21.83 -2.76 4.83
C LYS A 66 -20.56 -3.63 4.99
N ASN A 67 -20.49 -4.80 4.33
CA ASN A 67 -19.42 -5.80 4.57
C ASN A 67 -18.65 -6.09 3.27
N ILE A 68 -18.04 -5.07 2.68
CA ILE A 68 -17.12 -5.27 1.55
C ILE A 68 -15.70 -5.22 2.09
N ASP A 69 -14.91 -6.24 1.76
CA ASP A 69 -13.47 -6.23 2.01
C ASP A 69 -12.84 -4.97 1.39
N PHE A 70 -12.04 -4.25 2.18
CA PHE A 70 -11.51 -2.95 1.78
C PHE A 70 -10.60 -3.03 0.54
N ARG A 71 -9.90 -4.16 0.32
CA ARG A 71 -9.06 -4.36 -0.87
C ARG A 71 -9.92 -4.52 -2.11
N LYS A 72 -11.00 -5.30 -2.02
CA LYS A 72 -11.99 -5.44 -3.10
C LYS A 72 -12.68 -4.12 -3.40
N ALA A 73 -13.02 -3.33 -2.37
CA ALA A 73 -13.60 -2.01 -2.54
C ALA A 73 -12.70 -1.05 -3.30
N LYS A 74 -11.37 -1.15 -3.15
CA LYS A 74 -10.40 -0.35 -3.90
C LYS A 74 -10.32 -0.75 -5.37
N VAL A 75 -10.30 -2.04 -5.67
CA VAL A 75 -10.39 -2.55 -7.04
C VAL A 75 -11.69 -2.07 -7.69
N GLN A 76 -12.82 -2.21 -6.98
CA GLN A 76 -14.11 -1.73 -7.44
C GLN A 76 -14.10 -0.23 -7.76
N PHE A 77 -13.41 0.58 -6.95
CA PHE A 77 -13.26 2.01 -7.21
C PHE A 77 -12.61 2.28 -8.57
N VAL A 78 -11.57 1.56 -8.93
CA VAL A 78 -10.91 1.73 -10.25
C VAL A 78 -11.86 1.35 -11.37
N HIS A 79 -12.60 0.24 -11.26
CA HIS A 79 -13.59 -0.15 -12.27
C HIS A 79 -14.73 0.87 -12.43
N GLU A 80 -15.23 1.44 -11.33
CA GLU A 80 -16.22 2.51 -11.39
C GLU A 80 -15.67 3.77 -12.06
N LEU A 81 -14.41 4.13 -11.76
CA LEU A 81 -13.72 5.26 -12.39
C LEU A 81 -13.57 5.04 -13.91
N VAL A 82 -13.17 3.84 -14.33
CA VAL A 82 -13.04 3.45 -15.74
C VAL A 82 -14.39 3.63 -16.48
N LYS A 83 -15.48 3.14 -15.91
CA LYS A 83 -16.83 3.30 -16.46
C LYS A 83 -17.25 4.78 -16.51
N TRP A 84 -17.07 5.48 -15.41
CA TRP A 84 -17.45 6.89 -15.30
C TRP A 84 -16.71 7.77 -16.32
N SER A 85 -15.42 7.52 -16.52
CA SER A 85 -14.59 8.26 -17.48
C SER A 85 -14.77 7.84 -18.93
N GLY A 86 -15.44 6.71 -19.19
CA GLY A 86 -15.61 6.13 -20.53
C GLY A 86 -14.37 5.45 -21.07
N LEU A 87 -13.36 5.16 -20.24
CA LEU A 87 -12.16 4.44 -20.65
C LEU A 87 -12.46 3.03 -21.14
N ASP A 88 -13.52 2.39 -20.64
CA ASP A 88 -14.03 1.09 -21.08
C ASP A 88 -14.54 1.07 -22.53
N LYS A 89 -14.75 2.25 -23.13
CA LYS A 89 -15.20 2.42 -24.53
C LYS A 89 -14.03 2.67 -25.49
N LEU A 90 -12.82 2.83 -24.99
CA LEU A 90 -11.66 3.03 -25.85
C LEU A 90 -11.30 1.75 -26.61
N PRO A 91 -10.75 1.89 -27.84
CA PRO A 91 -10.24 0.76 -28.57
C PRO A 91 -9.16 0.01 -27.76
N LYS A 92 -9.14 -1.33 -27.87
CA LYS A 92 -8.08 -2.14 -27.25
C LYS A 92 -6.71 -1.70 -27.74
N GLY A 93 -5.75 -1.57 -26.82
CA GLY A 93 -4.41 -1.05 -27.10
C GLY A 93 -4.29 0.46 -27.09
N SER A 94 -5.33 1.19 -26.67
CA SER A 94 -5.25 2.62 -26.42
C SER A 94 -4.19 2.96 -25.37
N ARG A 95 -3.51 4.09 -25.54
CA ARG A 95 -2.47 4.54 -24.63
C ARG A 95 -3.10 5.37 -23.51
N ILE A 96 -2.83 5.01 -22.27
CA ILE A 96 -3.30 5.71 -21.07
C ILE A 96 -2.09 6.21 -20.29
N LEU A 97 -2.15 7.45 -19.83
CA LEU A 97 -1.16 8.03 -18.94
C LEU A 97 -1.75 8.12 -17.53
N ASP A 98 -1.17 7.38 -16.60
CA ASP A 98 -1.53 7.41 -15.18
C ASP A 98 -0.57 8.32 -14.40
N ILE A 99 -1.02 9.53 -14.05
CA ILE A 99 -0.23 10.50 -13.29
C ILE A 99 -0.50 10.32 -11.81
N GLY A 100 0.59 10.11 -11.02
CA GLY A 100 0.46 9.82 -9.59
C GLY A 100 0.05 8.37 -9.30
N CYS A 101 0.49 7.44 -10.12
CA CYS A 101 0.13 6.01 -10.08
C CYS A 101 0.43 5.31 -8.73
N GLY A 102 1.17 5.94 -7.82
CA GLY A 102 1.59 5.35 -6.54
C GLY A 102 2.41 4.07 -6.77
N ILE A 103 1.98 2.96 -6.15
CA ILE A 103 2.62 1.63 -6.34
C ILE A 103 2.10 0.89 -7.58
N GLY A 104 1.35 1.55 -8.44
CA GLY A 104 0.92 1.03 -9.74
C GLY A 104 -0.30 0.12 -9.73
N GLY A 105 -1.07 0.04 -8.64
CA GLY A 105 -2.24 -0.81 -8.56
C GLY A 105 -3.29 -0.50 -9.63
N SER A 106 -3.63 0.78 -9.79
CA SER A 106 -4.58 1.24 -10.81
C SER A 106 -4.05 1.01 -12.22
N SER A 107 -2.75 1.30 -12.45
CA SER A 107 -2.11 1.09 -13.76
C SER A 107 -2.16 -0.37 -14.20
N ARG A 108 -2.02 -1.33 -13.27
CA ARG A 108 -2.13 -2.77 -13.57
C ARG A 108 -3.54 -3.15 -14.05
N ILE A 109 -4.58 -2.64 -13.39
CA ILE A 109 -5.98 -2.87 -13.82
C ILE A 109 -6.25 -2.25 -15.19
N LEU A 110 -5.70 -1.05 -15.44
CA LEU A 110 -5.88 -0.36 -16.74
C LEU A 110 -5.14 -1.05 -17.89
N ALA A 111 -4.15 -1.92 -17.60
CA ALA A 111 -3.39 -2.66 -18.60
C ALA A 111 -4.01 -3.99 -19.02
N GLU A 112 -5.04 -4.48 -18.31
CA GLU A 112 -5.81 -5.70 -18.61
C GLU A 112 -6.85 -5.46 -19.72
#